data_66cb68ffd8df0133ac0737f43db67b87
#
_entry.id   66cb68ffd8df0133ac0737f43db67b87
#
_cell.length_a   1.000
_cell.length_b   1.000
_cell.length_c   1.000
_cell.angle_alpha   90.00
_cell.angle_beta   90.00
_cell.angle_gamma   90.00
#
_symmetry.space_group_name_H-M   'P 1'
#
loop_
_entity.id
_entity.type
_entity.pdbx_description
1 polymer ?
#
loop_
_entity_poly.entity_id
_entity_poly.type
_entity_poly.pdbx_seq_one_letter_code
_entity_poly.pdbx_strand_id
1 'polypeptide(L)'
;MKNFIDLFSGLQRAHGCTYVEKKNADGTKIKGKSFVKREPVTEKHWQDHLNGIEPSLGIIPIDENNKCRWGCIDVDKYNLDHKKIINLINNYQLPLTMCRSKSGGAHIFLFTTVPVDASLMRDKLCSISAFLGFGNAEVFPK
;
A
#
# COMPACT_ATOMS: atom_id res chain seq x y z
N MET A 1 -6.39 11.98 11.93
CA MET A 1 -4.99 11.54 11.75
C MET A 1 -4.67 10.30 12.59
N LYS A 2 -4.88 10.29 13.91
CA LYS A 2 -4.58 9.14 14.79
C LYS A 2 -5.13 7.80 14.24
N ASN A 3 -6.41 7.72 13.90
CA ASN A 3 -7.03 6.50 13.35
C ASN A 3 -6.36 6.01 12.04
N PHE A 4 -5.85 6.93 11.21
CA PHE A 4 -5.16 6.59 9.98
C PHE A 4 -3.76 6.02 10.27
N ILE A 5 -3.04 6.61 11.22
CA ILE A 5 -1.74 6.12 11.68
C ILE A 5 -1.88 4.72 12.27
N ASP A 6 -2.89 4.51 13.12
CA ASP A 6 -3.16 3.21 13.76
C ASP A 6 -3.49 2.13 12.71
N LEU A 7 -4.25 2.49 11.66
CA LEU A 7 -4.63 1.59 10.57
C LEU A 7 -3.41 1.09 9.77
N PHE A 8 -2.46 1.98 9.50
CA PHE A 8 -1.23 1.67 8.75
C PHE A 8 -0.02 1.48 9.65
N SER A 9 -0.22 0.95 10.86
CA SER A 9 0.89 0.58 11.73
C SER A 9 1.79 -0.49 11.11
N GLY A 10 3.08 -0.44 11.39
CA GLY A 10 4.09 -1.37 10.87
C GLY A 10 5.43 -1.24 11.58
N LEU A 11 6.54 -1.48 10.87
CA LEU A 11 7.90 -1.39 11.43
C LEU A 11 8.17 0.01 11.97
N GLN A 12 8.56 0.08 13.25
CA GLN A 12 8.77 1.38 13.91
C GLN A 12 10.16 1.98 13.65
N ARG A 13 11.19 1.15 13.41
CA ARG A 13 12.60 1.58 13.30
C ARG A 13 13.03 1.97 11.88
N ALA A 14 12.16 1.85 10.89
CA ALA A 14 12.48 2.21 9.50
C ALA A 14 11.21 2.48 8.69
N HIS A 15 11.34 3.31 7.66
CA HIS A 15 10.26 3.62 6.73
C HIS A 15 10.79 3.90 5.32
N GLY A 16 9.93 3.73 4.32
CA GLY A 16 10.20 4.11 2.94
C GLY A 16 9.99 5.61 2.72
N CYS A 17 10.80 6.16 1.82
CA CYS A 17 10.66 7.52 1.32
C CYS A 17 10.65 7.50 -0.20
N THR A 18 9.75 8.28 -0.82
CA THR A 18 9.71 8.41 -2.28
C THR A 18 9.60 9.88 -2.69
N TYR A 19 10.54 10.33 -3.52
CA TYR A 19 10.46 11.59 -4.25
C TYR A 19 9.90 11.33 -5.65
N VAL A 20 9.04 12.23 -6.14
CA VAL A 20 8.54 12.19 -7.52
C VAL A 20 9.36 13.18 -8.35
N GLU A 21 10.25 12.65 -9.20
CA GLU A 21 11.15 13.47 -10.04
C GLU A 21 10.44 14.02 -11.29
N LYS A 22 9.46 13.28 -11.83
CA LYS A 22 8.74 13.68 -13.06
C LYS A 22 7.29 13.21 -13.02
N LYS A 23 6.38 14.10 -13.45
CA LYS A 23 4.93 13.84 -13.55
C LYS A 23 4.43 14.09 -14.95
N ASN A 24 3.35 13.41 -15.34
CA ASN A 24 2.55 13.73 -16.53
C ASN A 24 1.73 15.01 -16.32
N ALA A 25 1.12 15.53 -17.39
CA ALA A 25 0.23 16.68 -17.32
C ALA A 25 -1.00 16.48 -16.41
N ASP A 26 -1.47 15.25 -16.26
CA ASP A 26 -2.55 14.86 -15.36
C ASP A 26 -2.12 14.65 -13.89
N GLY A 27 -0.83 14.92 -13.57
CA GLY A 27 -0.26 14.78 -12.24
C GLY A 27 0.21 13.34 -11.89
N THR A 28 0.02 12.35 -12.77
CA THR A 28 0.50 10.99 -12.53
C THR A 28 2.03 10.92 -12.57
N LYS A 29 2.61 10.05 -11.71
CA LYS A 29 4.05 9.86 -11.61
C LYS A 29 4.60 9.17 -12.86
N ILE A 30 5.65 9.75 -13.47
CA ILE A 30 6.45 9.10 -14.52
C ILE A 30 7.70 8.45 -13.91
N LYS A 31 8.42 9.20 -13.07
CA LYS A 31 9.69 8.78 -12.48
C LYS A 31 9.80 9.23 -11.03
N GLY A 32 10.41 8.42 -10.20
CA GLY A 32 10.68 8.76 -8.81
C GLY A 32 11.85 7.97 -8.26
N LYS A 33 12.39 8.46 -7.15
CA LYS A 33 13.46 7.82 -6.38
C LYS A 33 12.92 7.35 -5.05
N SER A 34 13.02 6.05 -4.78
CA SER A 34 12.60 5.45 -3.51
C SER A 34 13.81 4.91 -2.76
N PHE A 35 13.80 5.04 -1.44
CA PHE A 35 14.82 4.50 -0.55
C PHE A 35 14.23 4.28 0.85
N VAL A 36 14.95 3.53 1.69
CA VAL A 36 14.56 3.27 3.08
C VAL A 36 15.41 4.14 3.99
N LYS A 37 14.74 4.85 4.93
CA LYS A 37 15.38 5.48 6.08
C LYS A 37 15.27 4.57 7.30
N ARG A 38 16.40 4.42 8.01
CA ARG A 38 16.47 3.63 9.25
C ARG A 38 16.30 4.55 10.47
N GLU A 39 15.14 5.16 10.53
CA GLU A 39 14.72 6.05 11.62
C GLU A 39 13.21 5.87 11.89
N PRO A 40 12.73 6.16 13.10
CA PRO A 40 11.31 6.05 13.43
C PRO A 40 10.43 6.99 12.59
N VAL A 41 9.23 6.53 12.29
CA VAL A 41 8.18 7.38 11.70
C VAL A 41 7.69 8.34 12.78
N THR A 42 7.63 9.63 12.45
CA THR A 42 7.10 10.68 13.32
C THR A 42 5.73 11.16 12.83
N GLU A 43 4.99 11.85 13.71
CA GLU A 43 3.74 12.49 13.34
C GLU A 43 3.92 13.50 12.20
N LYS A 44 5.06 14.20 12.17
CA LYS A 44 5.41 15.12 11.09
C LYS A 44 5.50 14.40 9.74
N HIS A 45 6.08 13.21 9.67
CA HIS A 45 6.13 12.43 8.41
C HIS A 45 4.73 12.10 7.88
N TRP A 46 3.79 11.79 8.78
CA TRP A 46 2.39 11.56 8.42
C TRP A 46 1.71 12.83 7.94
N GLN A 47 1.91 13.95 8.65
CA GLN A 47 1.35 15.25 8.25
C GLN A 47 1.84 15.67 6.86
N ASP A 48 3.15 15.60 6.65
CA ASP A 48 3.77 15.94 5.37
C ASP A 48 3.21 15.07 4.23
N HIS A 49 3.11 13.74 4.46
CA HIS A 49 2.56 12.80 3.48
C HIS A 49 1.10 13.10 3.13
N LEU A 50 0.24 13.34 4.11
CA LEU A 50 -1.18 13.66 3.90
C LEU A 50 -1.39 15.02 3.24
N ASN A 51 -0.47 15.95 3.44
CA ASN A 51 -0.45 17.27 2.79
C ASN A 51 0.23 17.26 1.40
N GLY A 52 0.69 16.09 0.93
CA GLY A 52 1.38 15.97 -0.36
C GLY A 52 2.78 16.56 -0.39
N ILE A 53 3.40 16.79 0.78
CA ILE A 53 4.78 17.28 0.93
C ILE A 53 5.73 16.09 0.76
N GLU A 54 6.73 16.24 -0.08
CA GLU A 54 7.73 15.19 -0.34
C GLU A 54 8.87 15.19 0.71
N PRO A 55 9.42 14.02 0.99
CA PRO A 55 9.16 12.71 0.39
C PRO A 55 7.83 12.09 0.84
N SER A 56 7.19 11.35 -0.07
CA SER A 56 6.04 10.52 0.32
C SER A 56 6.48 9.44 1.28
N LEU A 57 5.69 9.21 2.33
CA LEU A 57 5.93 8.19 3.35
C LEU A 57 5.50 6.81 2.85
N GLY A 58 6.35 5.80 3.04
CA GLY A 58 6.03 4.39 2.85
C GLY A 58 6.17 3.63 4.17
N ILE A 59 5.09 3.06 4.66
CA ILE A 59 5.12 2.21 5.86
C ILE A 59 5.47 0.78 5.47
N ILE A 60 6.41 0.17 6.20
CA ILE A 60 6.76 -1.25 6.07
C ILE A 60 5.75 -2.03 6.91
N PRO A 61 4.90 -2.90 6.32
CA PRO A 61 3.79 -3.52 7.05
C PRO A 61 4.22 -4.46 8.17
N ILE A 62 5.39 -5.11 8.04
CA ILE A 62 5.89 -6.10 9.00
C ILE A 62 6.43 -5.36 10.23
N ASP A 63 5.98 -5.77 11.41
CA ASP A 63 6.48 -5.31 12.70
C ASP A 63 7.74 -6.08 13.16
N GLU A 64 8.25 -5.76 14.35
CA GLU A 64 9.43 -6.39 14.95
C GLU A 64 9.23 -7.90 15.27
N ASN A 65 8.00 -8.40 15.28
CA ASN A 65 7.61 -9.78 15.58
C ASN A 65 7.24 -10.59 14.33
N ASN A 66 7.57 -10.09 13.14
CA ASN A 66 7.17 -10.66 11.85
C ASN A 66 5.65 -10.76 11.67
N LYS A 67 4.90 -9.85 12.28
CA LYS A 67 3.46 -9.74 12.16
C LYS A 67 3.06 -8.46 11.43
N CYS A 68 1.84 -8.45 10.89
CA CYS A 68 1.26 -7.26 10.27
C CYS A 68 -0.24 -7.17 10.55
N ARG A 69 -0.79 -5.97 10.47
CA ARG A 69 -2.24 -5.69 10.56
C ARG A 69 -2.86 -5.36 9.22
N TRP A 70 -2.05 -5.19 8.21
CA TRP A 70 -2.48 -4.90 6.86
C TRP A 70 -1.47 -5.40 5.83
N GLY A 71 -1.96 -5.60 4.64
CA GLY A 71 -1.13 -5.87 3.47
C GLY A 71 -1.73 -5.22 2.23
N CYS A 72 -1.00 -5.24 1.14
CA CYS A 72 -1.35 -4.54 -0.09
C CYS A 72 -0.98 -5.38 -1.32
N ILE A 73 -1.88 -5.40 -2.30
CA ILE A 73 -1.57 -5.79 -3.68
C ILE A 73 -1.33 -4.49 -4.45
N ASP A 74 -0.14 -4.32 -5.00
CA ASP A 74 0.24 -3.14 -5.79
C ASP A 74 0.09 -3.44 -7.28
N VAL A 75 -0.96 -2.91 -7.89
CA VAL A 75 -1.30 -3.13 -9.29
C VAL A 75 -0.77 -1.96 -10.12
N ASP A 76 0.45 -2.08 -10.61
CA ASP A 76 1.09 -1.12 -11.52
C ASP A 76 0.67 -1.39 -12.98
N LYS A 77 -0.58 -1.06 -13.31
CA LYS A 77 -1.13 -1.25 -14.65
C LYS A 77 -1.77 0.05 -15.16
N TYR A 78 -1.34 0.51 -16.33
CA TYR A 78 -1.95 1.67 -17.01
C TYR A 78 -3.34 1.30 -17.54
N ASN A 79 -4.24 2.30 -17.59
CA ASN A 79 -5.63 2.13 -18.07
C ASN A 79 -6.41 1.04 -17.32
N LEU A 80 -6.21 0.96 -16.00
CA LEU A 80 -6.90 0.01 -15.15
C LEU A 80 -8.38 0.35 -15.03
N ASP A 81 -9.26 -0.62 -15.28
CA ASP A 81 -10.70 -0.49 -15.03
C ASP A 81 -10.99 -0.68 -13.53
N HIS A 82 -10.86 0.42 -12.77
CA HIS A 82 -11.10 0.44 -11.34
C HIS A 82 -12.53 0.00 -10.96
N LYS A 83 -13.53 0.36 -11.80
CA LYS A 83 -14.95 -0.01 -11.55
C LYS A 83 -15.14 -1.51 -11.62
N LYS A 84 -14.51 -2.17 -12.59
CA LYS A 84 -14.56 -3.63 -12.73
C LYS A 84 -13.99 -4.33 -11.50
N ILE A 85 -12.87 -3.83 -10.96
CA ILE A 85 -12.25 -4.40 -9.75
C ILE A 85 -13.15 -4.19 -8.53
N ILE A 86 -13.69 -2.99 -8.34
CA ILE A 86 -14.62 -2.69 -7.24
C ILE A 86 -15.85 -3.60 -7.32
N ASN A 87 -16.41 -3.80 -8.51
CA ASN A 87 -17.56 -4.70 -8.72
C ASN A 87 -17.21 -6.14 -8.34
N LEU A 88 -16.02 -6.65 -8.69
CA LEU A 88 -15.56 -7.99 -8.27
C LEU A 88 -15.44 -8.07 -6.74
N ILE A 89 -14.78 -7.09 -6.12
CA ILE A 89 -14.63 -7.02 -4.65
C ILE A 89 -16.00 -7.09 -3.97
N ASN A 90 -16.96 -6.30 -4.44
CA ASN A 90 -18.31 -6.23 -3.87
C ASN A 90 -19.11 -7.51 -4.12
N ASN A 91 -19.12 -8.04 -5.35
CA ASN A 91 -19.88 -9.22 -5.72
C ASN A 91 -19.43 -10.47 -4.94
N TYR A 92 -18.14 -10.58 -4.68
CA TYR A 92 -17.58 -11.68 -3.89
C TYR A 92 -17.42 -11.35 -2.40
N GLN A 93 -17.92 -10.18 -1.95
CA GLN A 93 -17.87 -9.73 -0.56
C GLN A 93 -16.46 -9.83 0.04
N LEU A 94 -15.45 -9.50 -0.76
CA LEU A 94 -14.05 -9.55 -0.30
C LEU A 94 -13.80 -8.39 0.68
N PRO A 95 -13.13 -8.63 1.82
CA PRO A 95 -12.85 -7.60 2.82
C PRO A 95 -11.66 -6.72 2.38
N LEU A 96 -11.76 -6.11 1.21
CA LEU A 96 -10.70 -5.34 0.58
C LEU A 96 -11.11 -3.87 0.41
N THR A 97 -10.13 -2.99 0.57
CA THR A 97 -10.26 -1.57 0.26
C THR A 97 -9.34 -1.22 -0.90
N MET A 98 -9.88 -0.66 -1.96
CA MET A 98 -9.09 -0.25 -3.13
C MET A 98 -8.91 1.26 -3.16
N CYS A 99 -7.67 1.70 -3.37
CA CYS A 99 -7.29 3.09 -3.61
C CYS A 99 -6.58 3.22 -4.95
N ARG A 100 -6.81 4.32 -5.67
CA ARG A 100 -6.05 4.63 -6.88
C ARG A 100 -4.62 4.99 -6.51
N SER A 101 -3.63 4.41 -7.20
CA SER A 101 -2.22 4.77 -7.01
C SER A 101 -1.84 6.05 -7.78
N LYS A 102 -0.68 6.63 -7.45
CA LYS A 102 -0.16 7.85 -8.13
C LYS A 102 0.16 7.63 -9.61
N SER A 103 0.43 6.40 -10.00
CA SER A 103 0.69 6.01 -11.40
C SER A 103 -0.58 5.71 -12.21
N GLY A 104 -1.76 5.77 -11.57
CA GLY A 104 -3.03 5.42 -12.19
C GLY A 104 -3.42 3.95 -12.08
N GLY A 105 -2.58 3.12 -11.46
CA GLY A 105 -2.89 1.76 -11.05
C GLY A 105 -3.74 1.70 -9.77
N ALA A 106 -3.61 0.64 -8.96
CA ALA A 106 -4.36 0.48 -7.74
C ALA A 106 -3.53 -0.12 -6.60
N HIS A 107 -3.74 0.37 -5.39
CA HIS A 107 -3.38 -0.31 -4.15
C HIS A 107 -4.63 -0.97 -3.58
N ILE A 108 -4.61 -2.28 -3.41
CA ILE A 108 -5.72 -3.06 -2.87
C ILE A 108 -5.30 -3.58 -1.50
N PHE A 109 -5.90 -3.04 -0.46
CA PHE A 109 -5.55 -3.29 0.93
C PHE A 109 -6.43 -4.37 1.55
N LEU A 110 -5.82 -5.22 2.37
CA LEU A 110 -6.47 -6.11 3.33
C LEU A 110 -6.05 -5.69 4.73
N PHE A 111 -7.04 -5.41 5.60
CA PHE A 111 -6.82 -5.06 7.00
C PHE A 111 -7.30 -6.17 7.91
N THR A 112 -6.65 -6.34 9.06
CA THR A 112 -7.04 -7.30 10.10
C THR A 112 -7.22 -6.59 11.44
N THR A 113 -8.14 -7.09 12.26
CA THR A 113 -8.42 -6.54 13.59
C THR A 113 -7.33 -6.85 14.61
N VAL A 114 -6.59 -7.93 14.39
CA VAL A 114 -5.45 -8.37 15.22
C VAL A 114 -4.22 -8.58 14.33
N PRO A 115 -3.00 -8.48 14.87
CA PRO A 115 -1.80 -8.82 14.11
C PRO A 115 -1.81 -10.29 13.68
N VAL A 116 -1.48 -10.56 12.41
CA VAL A 116 -1.32 -11.90 11.84
C VAL A 116 0.11 -12.09 11.35
N ASP A 117 0.53 -13.34 11.17
CA ASP A 117 1.85 -13.63 10.62
C ASP A 117 1.98 -13.04 9.20
N ALA A 118 3.11 -12.39 8.92
CA ALA A 118 3.35 -11.73 7.64
C ALA A 118 3.29 -12.72 6.46
N SER A 119 3.75 -13.95 6.64
CA SER A 119 3.64 -15.02 5.64
C SER A 119 2.18 -15.35 5.32
N LEU A 120 1.34 -15.51 6.35
CA LEU A 120 -0.10 -15.78 6.17
C LEU A 120 -0.80 -14.66 5.42
N MET A 121 -0.52 -13.40 5.77
CA MET A 121 -1.04 -12.24 5.05
C MET A 121 -0.62 -12.26 3.59
N ARG A 122 0.66 -12.50 3.33
CA ARG A 122 1.23 -12.57 1.98
C ARG A 122 0.57 -13.67 1.14
N ASP A 123 0.47 -14.89 1.66
CA ASP A 123 -0.12 -16.04 0.97
C ASP A 123 -1.59 -15.77 0.62
N LYS A 124 -2.34 -15.18 1.55
CA LYS A 124 -3.74 -14.78 1.32
C LYS A 124 -3.85 -13.73 0.22
N LEU A 125 -3.01 -12.70 0.25
CA LEU A 125 -3.01 -11.65 -0.77
C LEU A 125 -2.54 -12.16 -2.14
N CYS A 126 -1.57 -13.07 -2.21
CA CYS A 126 -1.19 -13.73 -3.47
C CYS A 126 -2.36 -14.50 -4.09
N SER A 127 -3.11 -15.25 -3.28
CA SER A 127 -4.30 -15.98 -3.72
C SER A 127 -5.39 -15.03 -4.22
N ILE A 128 -5.65 -13.93 -3.49
CA ILE A 128 -6.62 -12.90 -3.88
C ILE A 128 -6.16 -12.19 -5.16
N SER A 129 -4.88 -11.84 -5.27
CA SER A 129 -4.31 -11.18 -6.44
C SER A 129 -4.51 -12.03 -7.69
N ALA A 130 -4.24 -13.33 -7.62
CA ALA A 130 -4.47 -14.27 -8.71
C ALA A 130 -5.96 -14.36 -9.07
N PHE A 131 -6.85 -14.43 -8.07
CA PHE A 131 -8.31 -14.44 -8.28
C PHE A 131 -8.81 -13.17 -9.00
N LEU A 132 -8.27 -12.00 -8.63
CA LEU A 132 -8.61 -10.73 -9.27
C LEU A 132 -7.99 -10.56 -10.68
N GLY A 133 -7.16 -11.51 -11.13
CA GLY A 133 -6.46 -11.46 -12.42
C GLY A 133 -5.14 -10.69 -12.41
N PHE A 134 -4.54 -10.51 -11.23
CA PHE A 134 -3.28 -9.79 -11.01
C PHE A 134 -2.19 -10.67 -10.41
N GLY A 135 -2.11 -11.94 -10.79
CA GLY A 135 -1.17 -12.91 -10.21
C GLY A 135 0.32 -12.52 -10.26
N ASN A 136 0.68 -11.56 -11.11
CA ASN A 136 2.05 -11.01 -11.22
C ASN A 136 2.22 -9.66 -10.51
N ALA A 137 1.19 -9.15 -9.84
CA ALA A 137 1.28 -7.90 -9.09
C ALA A 137 2.18 -8.05 -7.85
N GLU A 138 2.84 -6.97 -7.48
CA GLU A 138 3.64 -6.93 -6.25
C GLU A 138 2.73 -7.03 -5.03
N VAL A 139 3.11 -7.86 -4.05
CA VAL A 139 2.34 -8.07 -2.82
C VAL A 139 3.20 -7.71 -1.62
N PHE A 140 2.62 -6.94 -0.70
CA PHE A 140 3.22 -6.58 0.58
C PHE A 140 2.36 -7.14 1.73
N PRO A 141 2.98 -7.69 2.80
CA PRO A 141 4.43 -7.85 3.04
C PRO A 141 5.12 -8.76 2.00
N LYS A 142 6.42 -8.54 1.81
CA LYS A 142 7.28 -9.39 0.95
C LYS A 142 7.89 -10.52 1.75
#